data_7a9a32f453a682101b59b21d15f76bbf
#
_entry.id   7a9a32f453a682101b59b21d15f76bbf
#
_cell.length_a   1.000
_cell.length_b   1.000
_cell.length_c   1.000
_cell.angle_alpha   90.00
_cell.angle_beta   90.00
_cell.angle_gamma   90.00
#
_symmetry.space_group_name_H-M   'P 1'
#
loop_
_entity.id
_entity.type
_entity.pdbx_description
1 polymer ?
#
loop_
_entity_poly.entity_id
_entity_poly.type
_entity_poly.pdbx_seq_one_letter_code
_entity_poly.pdbx_strand_id
1 'polypeptide(L)'
;MAASVAAAVVKASGTRPLSADPARLPLIDSHVHVWKHDPRFPFAPGANVPPEDASVETLLELMRANGVARTVLIQVIHYRWDNSYLADVLKRYPRIFRGVCRVNPEDPGAPDQLSKLVEEQGFHGVRLSPAATADGDWIRGPLMTPLWKRCAALNVPMTLLTPVTRLPDIAPLIEHRPELTVVIDHMADCPLNDLQKLQLLTALARYPKVFVKISHMWSLSKMPYPYADAADQVKRLCDAFGARRLMWGTDWPISLKQLPYAKAVDLYRNHLDFLSPQDHEQILFRTARSVWPFD
;
A
#
# COMPACT_ATOMS: atom_id res chain seq x y z
N MET A 1 -4.57 74.06 15.67
CA MET A 1 -5.06 73.25 14.54
C MET A 1 -4.24 71.96 14.49
N ALA A 2 -4.81 70.88 15.00
CA ALA A 2 -4.16 69.56 15.03
C ALA A 2 -4.91 68.64 14.05
N ALA A 3 -4.22 68.18 13.02
CA ALA A 3 -4.77 67.25 12.02
C ALA A 3 -4.60 65.83 12.53
N SER A 4 -5.73 65.11 12.66
CA SER A 4 -5.79 63.71 12.99
C SER A 4 -5.56 62.85 11.74
N VAL A 5 -4.56 62.01 11.75
CA VAL A 5 -4.29 60.97 10.71
C VAL A 5 -4.97 59.70 11.13
N ALA A 6 -6.03 59.33 10.42
CA ALA A 6 -6.70 58.04 10.59
C ALA A 6 -5.91 56.94 9.87
N ALA A 7 -5.40 55.95 10.60
CA ALA A 7 -4.76 54.74 10.05
C ALA A 7 -5.83 53.76 9.55
N ALA A 8 -5.84 53.49 8.29
CA ALA A 8 -6.69 52.43 7.66
C ALA A 8 -6.08 51.05 7.98
N VAL A 9 -6.82 50.23 8.71
CA VAL A 9 -6.50 48.82 8.95
C VAL A 9 -6.90 48.04 7.70
N VAL A 10 -5.92 47.61 6.91
CA VAL A 10 -6.11 46.67 5.80
C VAL A 10 -6.36 45.27 6.40
N LYS A 11 -7.59 44.78 6.33
CA LYS A 11 -7.91 43.39 6.63
C LYS A 11 -7.24 42.51 5.58
N ALA A 12 -6.26 41.71 5.99
CA ALA A 12 -5.71 40.66 5.20
C ALA A 12 -6.84 39.63 4.90
N SER A 13 -7.29 39.57 3.64
CA SER A 13 -8.17 38.53 3.13
C SER A 13 -7.40 37.22 3.13
N GLY A 14 -7.70 36.34 4.10
CA GLY A 14 -7.18 35.00 4.14
C GLY A 14 -7.60 34.26 2.86
N THR A 15 -6.66 33.99 1.99
CA THR A 15 -6.83 33.11 0.85
C THR A 15 -7.12 31.70 1.37
N ARG A 16 -8.37 31.30 1.31
CA ARG A 16 -8.81 29.93 1.51
C ARG A 16 -8.03 29.04 0.53
N PRO A 17 -7.31 27.99 0.97
CA PRO A 17 -6.62 27.13 0.05
C PRO A 17 -7.66 26.54 -0.89
N LEU A 18 -7.42 26.68 -2.21
CA LEU A 18 -8.23 26.06 -3.25
C LEU A 18 -8.28 24.56 -2.95
N SER A 19 -9.47 24.03 -2.69
CA SER A 19 -9.67 22.59 -2.62
C SER A 19 -9.29 22.03 -3.99
N ALA A 20 -8.22 21.19 -4.01
CA ALA A 20 -7.80 20.57 -5.26
C ALA A 20 -8.97 19.72 -5.77
N ASP A 21 -9.35 19.94 -7.03
CA ASP A 21 -10.32 19.11 -7.72
C ASP A 21 -9.79 17.65 -7.71
N PRO A 22 -10.52 16.68 -7.12
CA PRO A 22 -10.09 15.29 -7.07
C PRO A 22 -9.73 14.71 -8.46
N ALA A 23 -10.34 15.23 -9.54
CA ALA A 23 -10.03 14.86 -10.92
C ALA A 23 -8.63 15.29 -11.37
N ARG A 24 -7.98 16.23 -10.67
CA ARG A 24 -6.65 16.79 -11.04
C ARG A 24 -5.52 16.34 -10.13
N LEU A 25 -5.80 15.53 -9.08
CA LEU A 25 -4.76 15.05 -8.19
C LEU A 25 -3.91 13.99 -8.92
N PRO A 26 -2.58 14.08 -8.81
CA PRO A 26 -1.73 12.97 -9.23
C PRO A 26 -2.01 11.77 -8.33
N LEU A 27 -2.32 10.60 -8.91
CA LEU A 27 -2.59 9.40 -8.14
C LEU A 27 -1.30 8.63 -7.87
N ILE A 28 -1.22 8.01 -6.70
CA ILE A 28 -0.21 6.97 -6.39
C ILE A 28 -0.94 5.67 -6.10
N ASP A 29 -0.82 4.70 -7.00
CA ASP A 29 -1.32 3.34 -6.76
C ASP A 29 -0.37 2.62 -5.81
N SER A 30 -0.82 2.32 -4.60
CA SER A 30 0.04 1.78 -3.55
C SER A 30 0.22 0.26 -3.59
N HIS A 31 -0.43 -0.43 -4.55
CA HIS A 31 -0.35 -1.88 -4.62
C HIS A 31 -0.57 -2.41 -6.04
N VAL A 32 0.51 -2.78 -6.69
CA VAL A 32 0.51 -3.38 -8.03
C VAL A 32 1.57 -4.47 -8.10
N HIS A 33 1.31 -5.49 -8.92
CA HIS A 33 2.27 -6.53 -9.26
C HIS A 33 2.64 -6.47 -10.73
N VAL A 34 3.88 -6.88 -11.06
CA VAL A 34 4.32 -7.05 -12.43
C VAL A 34 5.05 -8.38 -12.58
N TRP A 35 4.89 -9.02 -13.74
CA TRP A 35 5.63 -10.21 -14.12
C TRP A 35 5.73 -10.33 -15.64
N LYS A 36 6.68 -11.12 -16.08
CA LYS A 36 6.95 -11.32 -17.50
C LYS A 36 7.56 -12.70 -17.75
N HIS A 37 7.17 -13.37 -18.83
CA HIS A 37 7.83 -14.56 -19.34
C HIS A 37 9.13 -14.16 -20.05
N ASP A 38 10.20 -14.02 -19.29
CA ASP A 38 11.52 -13.63 -19.78
C ASP A 38 12.59 -14.56 -19.16
N PRO A 39 13.40 -15.26 -19.97
CA PRO A 39 14.43 -16.19 -19.46
C PRO A 39 15.45 -15.54 -18.50
N ARG A 40 15.60 -14.21 -18.55
CA ARG A 40 16.46 -13.47 -17.61
C ARG A 40 15.88 -13.38 -16.19
N PHE A 41 14.58 -13.59 -16.07
CA PHE A 41 13.82 -13.47 -14.82
C PHE A 41 12.91 -14.69 -14.66
N PRO A 42 13.47 -15.88 -14.42
CA PRO A 42 12.67 -17.10 -14.34
C PRO A 42 11.72 -17.08 -13.15
N PHE A 43 10.53 -17.62 -13.37
CA PHE A 43 9.60 -17.83 -12.25
C PHE A 43 10.14 -18.91 -11.29
N ALA A 44 9.75 -18.82 -10.03
CA ALA A 44 10.19 -19.78 -9.03
C ALA A 44 9.74 -21.22 -9.39
N PRO A 45 10.56 -22.23 -9.12
CA PRO A 45 10.19 -23.63 -9.36
C PRO A 45 8.86 -23.98 -8.67
N GLY A 46 7.95 -24.60 -9.44
CA GLY A 46 6.62 -24.99 -8.94
C GLY A 46 5.64 -23.83 -8.69
N ALA A 47 5.97 -22.62 -9.11
CA ALA A 47 5.04 -21.50 -9.03
C ALA A 47 3.83 -21.73 -9.97
N ASN A 48 2.63 -21.35 -9.50
CA ASN A 48 1.47 -21.26 -10.36
C ASN A 48 1.55 -19.95 -11.18
N VAL A 49 2.13 -20.05 -12.37
CA VAL A 49 2.43 -18.89 -13.23
C VAL A 49 1.20 -18.59 -14.09
N PRO A 50 0.74 -17.33 -14.13
CA PRO A 50 -0.30 -16.92 -15.06
C PRO A 50 0.17 -17.08 -16.52
N PRO A 51 -0.73 -17.43 -17.45
CA PRO A 51 -0.35 -17.67 -18.85
C PRO A 51 0.04 -16.38 -19.58
N GLU A 52 -0.44 -15.23 -19.11
CA GLU A 52 -0.23 -13.93 -19.75
C GLU A 52 0.74 -13.07 -18.95
N ASP A 53 1.50 -12.25 -19.66
CA ASP A 53 2.37 -11.25 -19.05
C ASP A 53 1.55 -10.12 -18.41
N ALA A 54 2.03 -9.66 -17.28
CA ALA A 54 1.63 -8.39 -16.69
C ALA A 54 2.87 -7.49 -16.60
N SER A 55 3.35 -7.07 -17.77
CA SER A 55 4.62 -6.37 -17.88
C SER A 55 4.56 -4.93 -17.36
N VAL A 56 5.72 -4.39 -17.02
CA VAL A 56 5.81 -2.97 -16.62
C VAL A 56 5.40 -2.04 -17.76
N GLU A 57 5.62 -2.43 -19.00
CA GLU A 57 5.24 -1.67 -20.20
C GLU A 57 3.71 -1.54 -20.28
N THR A 58 2.98 -2.63 -20.10
CA THR A 58 1.50 -2.64 -20.02
C THR A 58 1.01 -1.79 -18.85
N LEU A 59 1.66 -1.89 -17.69
CA LEU A 59 1.30 -1.07 -16.53
C LEU A 59 1.46 0.43 -16.83
N LEU A 60 2.55 0.85 -17.48
CA LEU A 60 2.79 2.25 -17.82
C LEU A 60 1.70 2.81 -18.75
N GLU A 61 1.19 2.01 -19.68
CA GLU A 61 0.06 2.39 -20.53
C GLU A 61 -1.23 2.58 -19.73
N LEU A 62 -1.53 1.64 -18.84
CA LEU A 62 -2.70 1.72 -17.95
C LEU A 62 -2.61 2.92 -17.01
N MET A 63 -1.47 3.17 -16.40
CA MET A 63 -1.24 4.33 -15.56
C MET A 63 -1.50 5.63 -16.31
N ARG A 64 -0.91 5.79 -17.52
CA ARG A 64 -1.09 6.97 -18.35
C ARG A 64 -2.55 7.18 -18.73
N ALA A 65 -3.25 6.12 -19.16
CA ALA A 65 -4.65 6.19 -19.57
C ALA A 65 -5.59 6.58 -18.41
N ASN A 66 -5.20 6.34 -17.16
CA ASN A 66 -6.03 6.56 -15.98
C ASN A 66 -5.53 7.66 -15.03
N GLY A 67 -4.51 8.42 -15.43
CA GLY A 67 -3.99 9.54 -14.64
C GLY A 67 -3.25 9.13 -13.37
N VAL A 68 -2.71 7.89 -13.33
CA VAL A 68 -1.85 7.42 -12.22
C VAL A 68 -0.42 7.84 -12.49
N ALA A 69 0.13 8.69 -11.63
CA ALA A 69 1.45 9.28 -11.82
C ALA A 69 2.59 8.42 -11.28
N ARG A 70 2.34 7.65 -10.22
CA ARG A 70 3.34 6.85 -9.49
C ARG A 70 2.72 5.55 -9.02
N THR A 71 3.55 4.54 -8.79
CA THR A 71 3.08 3.24 -8.29
C THR A 71 4.09 2.60 -7.35
N VAL A 72 3.57 1.93 -6.31
CA VAL A 72 4.35 1.04 -5.44
C VAL A 72 4.19 -0.37 -5.95
N LEU A 73 5.28 -0.94 -6.47
CA LEU A 73 5.34 -2.30 -6.99
C LEU A 73 5.66 -3.27 -5.86
N ILE A 74 4.80 -4.25 -5.69
CA ILE A 74 4.96 -5.29 -4.68
C ILE A 74 5.45 -6.56 -5.36
N GLN A 75 6.54 -7.14 -4.87
CA GLN A 75 7.06 -8.40 -5.42
C GLN A 75 6.01 -9.50 -5.36
N VAL A 76 5.75 -10.12 -6.49
CA VAL A 76 4.72 -11.15 -6.64
C VAL A 76 5.21 -12.53 -6.20
N ILE A 77 4.28 -13.37 -5.75
CA ILE A 77 4.58 -14.73 -5.26
C ILE A 77 5.17 -15.64 -6.34
N HIS A 78 4.92 -15.38 -7.62
CA HIS A 78 5.38 -16.21 -8.72
C HIS A 78 6.92 -16.26 -8.85
N TYR A 79 7.60 -15.22 -8.39
CA TYR A 79 9.07 -15.18 -8.31
C TYR A 79 9.60 -15.58 -6.92
N ARG A 80 8.70 -15.75 -5.94
CA ARG A 80 9.06 -15.97 -4.52
C ARG A 80 10.08 -14.94 -4.02
N TRP A 81 11.32 -15.36 -3.85
CA TRP A 81 12.41 -14.58 -3.25
C TRP A 81 13.35 -13.97 -4.30
N ASP A 82 13.15 -14.28 -5.58
CA ASP A 82 13.88 -13.63 -6.67
C ASP A 82 13.24 -12.28 -7.00
N ASN A 83 13.95 -11.21 -6.67
CA ASN A 83 13.51 -9.84 -6.89
C ASN A 83 14.12 -9.21 -8.17
N SER A 84 14.78 -9.99 -9.00
CA SER A 84 15.61 -9.48 -10.12
C SER A 84 14.79 -8.71 -11.17
N TYR A 85 13.60 -9.18 -11.53
CA TYR A 85 12.74 -8.44 -12.47
C TYR A 85 12.31 -7.09 -11.89
N LEU A 86 11.90 -7.07 -10.65
CA LEU A 86 11.48 -5.83 -10.01
C LEU A 86 12.66 -4.86 -9.83
N ALA A 87 13.86 -5.35 -9.50
CA ALA A 87 15.08 -4.53 -9.44
C ALA A 87 15.41 -3.90 -10.80
N ASP A 88 15.28 -4.66 -11.91
CA ASP A 88 15.45 -4.12 -13.27
C ASP A 88 14.43 -3.00 -13.56
N VAL A 89 13.18 -3.19 -13.18
CA VAL A 89 12.13 -2.17 -13.35
C VAL A 89 12.45 -0.90 -12.55
N LEU A 90 12.86 -1.03 -11.30
CA LEU A 90 13.22 0.12 -10.46
C LEU A 90 14.40 0.91 -11.03
N LYS A 91 15.41 0.21 -11.55
CA LYS A 91 16.57 0.82 -12.22
C LYS A 91 16.17 1.60 -13.48
N ARG A 92 15.23 1.06 -14.28
CA ARG A 92 14.76 1.71 -15.52
C ARG A 92 13.83 2.91 -15.25
N TYR A 93 13.05 2.87 -14.18
CA TYR A 93 12.00 3.86 -13.91
C TYR A 93 12.04 4.40 -12.47
N PRO A 94 13.18 4.92 -11.97
CA PRO A 94 13.37 5.24 -10.55
C PRO A 94 12.48 6.39 -10.06
N ARG A 95 11.97 7.25 -10.95
CA ARG A 95 11.07 8.35 -10.59
C ARG A 95 9.58 7.99 -10.64
N ILE A 96 9.24 6.82 -11.23
CA ILE A 96 7.86 6.38 -11.39
C ILE A 96 7.48 5.35 -10.35
N PHE A 97 8.41 4.45 -10.01
CA PHE A 97 8.13 3.33 -9.13
C PHE A 97 8.90 3.37 -7.82
N ARG A 98 8.27 2.81 -6.79
CA ARG A 98 8.92 2.33 -5.56
C ARG A 98 8.69 0.84 -5.47
N GLY A 99 9.69 0.08 -5.04
CA GLY A 99 9.61 -1.38 -4.97
C GLY A 99 9.60 -1.89 -3.54
N VAL A 100 8.74 -2.86 -3.29
CA VAL A 100 8.66 -3.61 -2.04
C VAL A 100 9.07 -5.05 -2.35
N CYS A 101 10.22 -5.46 -1.84
CA CYS A 101 10.81 -6.78 -2.08
C CYS A 101 10.17 -7.89 -1.25
N ARG A 102 10.59 -9.12 -1.49
CA ARG A 102 10.33 -10.27 -0.62
C ARG A 102 11.63 -10.96 -0.27
N VAL A 103 11.72 -11.44 0.97
CA VAL A 103 12.80 -12.31 1.45
C VAL A 103 12.19 -13.59 2.03
N ASN A 104 12.95 -14.67 2.06
CA ASN A 104 12.51 -15.90 2.70
C ASN A 104 12.58 -15.76 4.23
N PRO A 105 11.43 -15.70 4.94
CA PRO A 105 11.44 -15.50 6.39
C PRO A 105 11.92 -16.74 7.17
N GLU A 106 12.18 -17.85 6.51
CA GLU A 106 12.72 -19.07 7.09
C GLU A 106 14.23 -19.23 6.83
N ASP A 107 14.82 -18.36 5.98
CA ASP A 107 16.26 -18.34 5.71
C ASP A 107 16.98 -17.46 6.75
N PRO A 108 17.93 -18.00 7.53
CA PRO A 108 18.72 -17.21 8.48
C PRO A 108 19.42 -16.01 7.86
N GLY A 109 19.73 -16.04 6.56
CA GLY A 109 20.33 -14.94 5.79
C GLY A 109 19.33 -13.85 5.37
N ALA A 110 18.03 -14.01 5.62
CA ALA A 110 17.00 -13.06 5.16
C ALA A 110 17.23 -11.60 5.61
N PRO A 111 17.65 -11.31 6.86
CA PRO A 111 17.96 -9.94 7.25
C PRO A 111 19.07 -9.29 6.45
N ASP A 112 20.13 -10.05 6.10
CA ASP A 112 21.25 -9.55 5.30
C ASP A 112 20.88 -9.44 3.81
N GLN A 113 20.07 -10.38 3.31
CA GLN A 113 19.49 -10.27 1.97
C GLN A 113 18.62 -9.01 1.86
N LEU A 114 17.80 -8.70 2.87
CA LEU A 114 17.02 -7.47 2.89
C LEU A 114 17.90 -6.22 2.81
N SER A 115 19.02 -6.18 3.54
CA SER A 115 19.98 -5.06 3.43
C SER A 115 20.48 -4.88 1.99
N LYS A 116 20.93 -5.96 1.34
CA LYS A 116 21.40 -5.89 -0.04
C LYS A 116 20.33 -5.40 -1.01
N LEU A 117 19.10 -5.88 -0.85
CA LEU A 117 17.97 -5.44 -1.69
C LEU A 117 17.71 -3.93 -1.54
N VAL A 118 17.76 -3.42 -0.31
CA VAL A 118 17.50 -1.99 -0.05
C VAL A 118 18.70 -1.14 -0.47
N GLU A 119 19.91 -1.47 -0.01
CA GLU A 119 21.09 -0.60 -0.14
C GLU A 119 21.72 -0.68 -1.54
N GLU A 120 21.70 -1.85 -2.20
CA GLU A 120 22.36 -2.05 -3.48
C GLU A 120 21.39 -2.09 -4.67
N GLN A 121 20.13 -2.53 -4.46
CA GLN A 121 19.16 -2.71 -5.54
C GLN A 121 18.00 -1.71 -5.52
N GLY A 122 18.00 -0.79 -4.54
CA GLY A 122 17.08 0.34 -4.50
C GLY A 122 15.63 -0.04 -4.13
N PHE A 123 15.43 -1.08 -3.33
CA PHE A 123 14.11 -1.38 -2.77
C PHE A 123 13.76 -0.45 -1.61
N HIS A 124 12.46 -0.20 -1.44
CA HIS A 124 11.92 0.80 -0.51
C HIS A 124 11.07 0.18 0.60
N GLY A 125 11.08 -1.12 0.75
CA GLY A 125 10.32 -1.85 1.75
C GLY A 125 10.38 -3.36 1.51
N VAL A 126 9.84 -4.12 2.45
CA VAL A 126 9.69 -5.57 2.36
C VAL A 126 8.25 -5.97 2.59
N ARG A 127 7.78 -6.99 1.87
CA ARG A 127 6.49 -7.63 2.10
C ARG A 127 6.69 -9.02 2.65
N LEU A 128 6.03 -9.29 3.77
CA LEU A 128 5.92 -10.63 4.32
C LEU A 128 4.46 -11.11 4.21
N SER A 129 4.31 -12.39 3.91
CA SER A 129 3.02 -13.04 3.82
C SER A 129 3.00 -14.23 4.76
N PRO A 130 2.39 -14.10 5.94
CA PRO A 130 2.25 -15.19 6.89
C PRO A 130 1.09 -16.14 6.56
N ALA A 131 0.64 -16.19 5.32
CA ALA A 131 -0.34 -17.17 4.89
C ALA A 131 0.27 -18.58 4.96
N ALA A 132 -0.35 -19.44 5.71
CA ALA A 132 0.14 -20.76 6.11
C ALA A 132 0.43 -21.74 4.96
N THR A 133 0.10 -21.43 3.73
CA THR A 133 0.04 -22.43 2.65
C THR A 133 1.32 -22.59 1.87
N ALA A 134 2.27 -21.64 1.94
CA ALA A 134 3.49 -21.72 1.15
C ALA A 134 4.77 -21.83 1.99
N ASP A 135 4.80 -21.26 3.19
CA ASP A 135 6.04 -21.00 3.90
C ASP A 135 5.91 -21.19 5.44
N GLY A 136 4.91 -21.94 5.89
CA GLY A 136 4.72 -22.20 7.33
C GLY A 136 4.18 -21.01 8.15
N ASP A 137 4.09 -21.17 9.46
CA ASP A 137 3.67 -20.14 10.41
C ASP A 137 4.86 -19.35 10.95
N TRP A 138 5.48 -18.57 10.11
CA TRP A 138 6.69 -17.81 10.46
C TRP A 138 6.41 -16.45 11.13
N ILE A 139 5.17 -16.00 11.27
CA ILE A 139 4.83 -14.87 12.17
C ILE A 139 5.37 -15.09 13.57
N ARG A 140 5.29 -16.33 14.05
CA ARG A 140 5.85 -16.75 15.33
C ARG A 140 7.27 -17.32 15.21
N GLY A 141 7.82 -17.29 14.00
CA GLY A 141 9.15 -17.80 13.71
C GLY A 141 10.27 -16.95 14.28
N PRO A 142 11.46 -17.55 14.48
CA PRO A 142 12.60 -16.88 15.12
C PRO A 142 13.14 -15.69 14.32
N LEU A 143 12.87 -15.60 13.01
CA LEU A 143 13.37 -14.54 12.15
C LEU A 143 12.48 -13.29 12.11
N MET A 144 11.28 -13.32 12.70
CA MET A 144 10.43 -12.13 12.71
C MET A 144 11.08 -10.97 13.46
N THR A 145 11.58 -11.20 14.68
CA THR A 145 12.26 -10.14 15.43
C THR A 145 13.51 -9.60 14.71
N PRO A 146 14.43 -10.42 14.17
CA PRO A 146 15.55 -9.95 13.35
C PRO A 146 15.12 -9.15 12.11
N LEU A 147 14.10 -9.58 11.37
CA LEU A 147 13.60 -8.88 10.19
C LEU A 147 12.99 -7.52 10.56
N TRP A 148 12.19 -7.46 11.63
CA TRP A 148 11.62 -6.19 12.11
C TRP A 148 12.72 -5.22 12.56
N LYS A 149 13.74 -5.71 13.28
CA LYS A 149 14.91 -4.91 13.65
C LYS A 149 15.67 -4.39 12.42
N ARG A 150 15.81 -5.22 11.40
CA ARG A 150 16.50 -4.83 10.16
C ARG A 150 15.71 -3.77 9.39
N CYS A 151 14.39 -3.92 9.25
CA CYS A 151 13.54 -2.89 8.63
C CYS A 151 13.63 -1.55 9.34
N ALA A 152 13.61 -1.55 10.68
CA ALA A 152 13.76 -0.32 11.47
C ALA A 152 15.14 0.33 11.24
N ALA A 153 16.23 -0.48 11.22
CA ALA A 153 17.59 0.01 10.98
C ALA A 153 17.77 0.60 9.57
N LEU A 154 17.12 0.02 8.57
CA LEU A 154 17.12 0.49 7.18
C LEU A 154 16.13 1.63 6.92
N ASN A 155 15.29 1.97 7.91
CA ASN A 155 14.19 2.93 7.79
C ASN A 155 13.26 2.63 6.59
N VAL A 156 12.92 1.36 6.39
CA VAL A 156 12.00 0.92 5.34
C VAL A 156 10.74 0.30 5.93
N PRO A 157 9.54 0.54 5.35
CA PRO A 157 8.30 -0.04 5.85
C PRO A 157 8.25 -1.56 5.68
N MET A 158 7.61 -2.22 6.63
CA MET A 158 7.20 -3.61 6.53
C MET A 158 5.75 -3.69 6.10
N THR A 159 5.50 -4.33 4.97
CA THR A 159 4.15 -4.59 4.45
C THR A 159 3.75 -6.03 4.78
N LEU A 160 2.56 -6.22 5.31
CA LEU A 160 2.06 -7.51 5.75
C LEU A 160 0.79 -7.91 5.00
N LEU A 161 0.85 -9.00 4.25
CA LEU A 161 -0.34 -9.71 3.77
C LEU A 161 -0.70 -10.76 4.81
N THR A 162 -1.78 -10.54 5.55
CA THR A 162 -2.17 -11.41 6.65
C THR A 162 -3.68 -11.38 6.84
N PRO A 163 -4.32 -12.52 7.14
CA PRO A 163 -5.72 -12.49 7.53
C PRO A 163 -5.90 -11.77 8.87
N VAL A 164 -7.04 -11.14 9.04
CA VAL A 164 -7.39 -10.33 10.22
C VAL A 164 -7.23 -11.11 11.54
N THR A 165 -7.45 -12.41 11.53
CA THR A 165 -7.31 -13.30 12.70
C THR A 165 -5.88 -13.44 13.24
N ARG A 166 -4.87 -13.03 12.42
CA ARG A 166 -3.46 -13.08 12.82
C ARG A 166 -2.94 -11.75 13.35
N LEU A 167 -3.75 -10.69 13.29
CA LEU A 167 -3.34 -9.35 13.79
C LEU A 167 -2.98 -9.35 15.29
N PRO A 168 -3.63 -10.15 16.17
CA PRO A 168 -3.18 -10.27 17.55
C PRO A 168 -1.75 -10.81 17.71
N ASP A 169 -1.25 -11.65 16.79
CA ASP A 169 0.13 -12.13 16.81
C ASP A 169 1.14 -11.06 16.37
N ILE A 170 0.67 -10.10 15.59
CA ILE A 170 1.50 -9.00 15.04
C ILE A 170 1.60 -7.83 16.02
N ALA A 171 0.55 -7.57 16.80
CA ALA A 171 0.51 -6.44 17.72
C ALA A 171 1.73 -6.36 18.68
N PRO A 172 2.20 -7.46 19.31
CA PRO A 172 3.40 -7.43 20.14
C PRO A 172 4.67 -7.03 19.36
N LEU A 173 4.79 -7.40 18.09
CA LEU A 173 5.93 -7.01 17.25
C LEU A 173 5.94 -5.50 16.99
N ILE A 174 4.76 -4.92 16.76
CA ILE A 174 4.60 -3.46 16.61
C ILE A 174 4.97 -2.75 17.92
N GLU A 175 4.52 -3.27 19.06
CA GLU A 175 4.82 -2.71 20.39
C GLU A 175 6.32 -2.70 20.69
N HIS A 176 7.05 -3.73 20.26
CA HIS A 176 8.49 -3.79 20.42
C HIS A 176 9.27 -2.87 19.45
N ARG A 177 8.63 -2.38 18.39
CA ARG A 177 9.23 -1.51 17.37
C ARG A 177 8.25 -0.41 16.94
N PRO A 178 7.85 0.48 17.85
CA PRO A 178 6.83 1.50 17.58
C PRO A 178 7.29 2.53 16.53
N GLU A 179 8.58 2.63 16.28
CA GLU A 179 9.19 3.49 15.25
C GLU A 179 9.02 2.95 13.83
N LEU A 180 8.83 1.62 13.67
CA LEU A 180 8.73 0.99 12.37
C LEU A 180 7.38 1.29 11.72
N THR A 181 7.42 1.73 10.47
CA THR A 181 6.22 1.84 9.65
C THR A 181 5.75 0.44 9.22
N VAL A 182 4.50 0.12 9.56
CA VAL A 182 3.85 -1.15 9.20
C VAL A 182 2.65 -0.86 8.31
N VAL A 183 2.56 -1.58 7.20
CA VAL A 183 1.45 -1.45 6.24
C VAL A 183 0.68 -2.77 6.18
N ILE A 184 -0.59 -2.74 6.51
CA ILE A 184 -1.48 -3.90 6.40
C ILE A 184 -2.12 -3.91 5.02
N ASP A 185 -1.86 -4.98 4.25
CA ASP A 185 -2.45 -5.15 2.92
C ASP A 185 -3.95 -5.49 3.02
N HIS A 186 -4.75 -4.99 2.08
CA HIS A 186 -6.11 -5.42 1.75
C HIS A 186 -7.07 -5.50 2.96
N MET A 187 -6.98 -4.53 3.88
CA MET A 187 -7.81 -4.53 5.11
C MET A 187 -7.68 -5.85 5.91
N ALA A 188 -6.51 -6.53 5.81
CA ALA A 188 -6.24 -7.84 6.40
C ALA A 188 -7.27 -8.92 5.97
N ASP A 189 -7.80 -8.83 4.75
CA ASP A 189 -8.89 -9.67 4.23
C ASP A 189 -10.06 -9.85 5.24
N CYS A 190 -10.37 -8.77 5.97
CA CYS A 190 -11.39 -8.76 7.01
C CYS A 190 -12.76 -8.94 6.39
N PRO A 191 -13.51 -10.00 6.76
CA PRO A 191 -14.86 -10.22 6.23
C PRO A 191 -15.77 -9.03 6.52
N LEU A 192 -16.56 -8.63 5.51
CA LEU A 192 -17.56 -7.58 5.66
C LEU A 192 -18.65 -8.02 6.68
N ASN A 193 -19.17 -7.05 7.44
CA ASN A 193 -20.18 -7.26 8.47
C ASN A 193 -19.77 -8.16 9.67
N ASP A 194 -18.49 -8.51 9.80
CA ASP A 194 -17.95 -9.19 10.98
C ASP A 194 -17.29 -8.14 11.90
N LEU A 195 -18.11 -7.55 12.76
CA LEU A 195 -17.65 -6.47 13.65
C LEU A 195 -16.61 -6.94 14.67
N GLN A 196 -16.63 -8.20 15.07
CA GLN A 196 -15.63 -8.75 16.01
C GLN A 196 -14.26 -8.83 15.32
N LYS A 197 -14.22 -9.31 14.08
CA LYS A 197 -12.97 -9.32 13.30
C LYS A 197 -12.52 -7.90 12.94
N LEU A 198 -13.45 -7.02 12.57
CA LEU A 198 -13.10 -5.63 12.29
C LEU A 198 -12.47 -4.95 13.51
N GLN A 199 -12.90 -5.27 14.74
CA GLN A 199 -12.28 -4.77 15.96
C GLN A 199 -10.80 -5.17 16.08
N LEU A 200 -10.40 -6.36 15.61
CA LEU A 200 -8.98 -6.75 15.59
C LEU A 200 -8.14 -5.84 14.70
N LEU A 201 -8.70 -5.42 13.56
CA LEU A 201 -8.02 -4.49 12.65
C LEU A 201 -8.02 -3.07 13.20
N THR A 202 -9.17 -2.58 13.67
CA THR A 202 -9.28 -1.20 14.17
C THR A 202 -8.53 -0.99 15.48
N ALA A 203 -8.29 -2.04 16.28
CA ALA A 203 -7.43 -1.98 17.46
C ALA A 203 -5.98 -1.58 17.14
N LEU A 204 -5.51 -1.84 15.91
CA LEU A 204 -4.19 -1.39 15.47
C LEU A 204 -4.11 0.14 15.25
N ALA A 205 -5.24 0.83 15.22
CA ALA A 205 -5.26 2.29 15.07
C ALA A 205 -4.59 3.03 16.23
N ARG A 206 -4.43 2.39 17.39
CA ARG A 206 -3.66 2.93 18.52
C ARG A 206 -2.17 3.14 18.22
N TYR A 207 -1.64 2.42 17.20
CA TYR A 207 -0.24 2.56 16.80
C TYR A 207 -0.10 3.59 15.67
N PRO A 208 0.60 4.70 15.89
CA PRO A 208 0.62 5.82 14.95
C PRO A 208 1.34 5.51 13.61
N LYS A 209 2.20 4.49 13.60
CA LYS A 209 2.97 4.05 12.42
C LYS A 209 2.33 2.86 11.68
N VAL A 210 1.09 2.50 12.02
CA VAL A 210 0.33 1.49 11.28
C VAL A 210 -0.57 2.14 10.24
N PHE A 211 -0.44 1.68 9.01
CA PHE A 211 -1.20 2.08 7.82
C PHE A 211 -1.98 0.90 7.27
N VAL A 212 -3.07 1.17 6.57
CA VAL A 212 -3.92 0.13 5.98
C VAL A 212 -4.18 0.42 4.50
N LYS A 213 -4.02 -0.57 3.63
CA LYS A 213 -4.47 -0.51 2.25
C LYS A 213 -5.94 -0.92 2.17
N ILE A 214 -6.78 -0.02 1.70
CA ILE A 214 -8.22 -0.23 1.51
C ILE A 214 -8.53 -0.88 0.16
N SER A 215 -7.63 -1.70 -0.36
CA SER A 215 -7.78 -2.50 -1.57
C SER A 215 -8.59 -3.78 -1.33
N HIS A 216 -8.85 -4.57 -2.38
CA HIS A 216 -9.62 -5.82 -2.34
C HIS A 216 -11.13 -5.68 -2.07
N MET A 217 -11.73 -4.50 -2.19
CA MET A 217 -13.19 -4.36 -2.06
C MET A 217 -13.94 -5.34 -2.98
N TRP A 218 -13.42 -5.56 -4.19
CA TRP A 218 -13.97 -6.50 -5.17
C TRP A 218 -13.94 -7.97 -4.71
N SER A 219 -13.01 -8.33 -3.87
CA SER A 219 -12.83 -9.69 -3.36
C SER A 219 -13.66 -9.95 -2.09
N LEU A 220 -13.88 -8.92 -1.28
CA LEU A 220 -14.60 -9.02 -0.01
C LEU A 220 -16.11 -8.85 -0.19
N SER A 221 -16.53 -8.05 -1.17
CA SER A 221 -17.93 -7.73 -1.41
C SER A 221 -18.68 -8.87 -2.11
N LYS A 222 -19.94 -9.03 -1.74
CA LYS A 222 -20.91 -9.86 -2.46
C LYS A 222 -21.86 -9.02 -3.32
N MET A 223 -21.76 -7.69 -3.25
CA MET A 223 -22.53 -6.75 -4.06
C MET A 223 -21.83 -6.47 -5.39
N PRO A 224 -22.60 -6.10 -6.43
CA PRO A 224 -21.99 -5.63 -7.67
C PRO A 224 -21.21 -4.32 -7.45
N TYR A 225 -20.36 -4.00 -8.42
CA TYR A 225 -19.71 -2.69 -8.48
C TYR A 225 -20.74 -1.56 -8.30
N PRO A 226 -20.50 -0.55 -7.46
CA PRO A 226 -19.23 -0.18 -6.81
C PRO A 226 -19.04 -0.71 -5.37
N TYR A 227 -19.57 -1.88 -5.00
CA TYR A 227 -19.29 -2.58 -3.74
C TYR A 227 -19.68 -1.79 -2.49
N ALA A 228 -20.95 -1.36 -2.41
CA ALA A 228 -21.43 -0.47 -1.35
C ALA A 228 -21.24 -1.03 0.08
N ASP A 229 -21.36 -2.36 0.26
CA ASP A 229 -21.08 -3.03 1.53
C ASP A 229 -19.62 -2.94 1.97
N ALA A 230 -18.68 -2.96 1.02
CA ALA A 230 -17.26 -2.76 1.31
C ALA A 230 -16.93 -1.28 1.58
N ALA A 231 -17.63 -0.34 0.95
CA ALA A 231 -17.50 1.09 1.22
C ALA A 231 -17.83 1.44 2.68
N ASP A 232 -18.86 0.80 3.29
CA ASP A 232 -19.15 0.98 4.71
C ASP A 232 -17.99 0.53 5.62
N GLN A 233 -17.34 -0.59 5.31
CA GLN A 233 -16.15 -1.01 6.04
C GLN A 233 -15.00 0.01 5.90
N VAL A 234 -14.77 0.54 4.70
CA VAL A 234 -13.77 1.60 4.48
C VAL A 234 -14.09 2.84 5.33
N LYS A 235 -15.38 3.23 5.42
CA LYS A 235 -15.80 4.32 6.27
C LYS A 235 -15.43 4.08 7.74
N ARG A 236 -15.69 2.90 8.28
CA ARG A 236 -15.31 2.52 9.65
C ARG A 236 -13.80 2.55 9.85
N LEU A 237 -13.01 2.19 8.85
CA LEU A 237 -11.55 2.32 8.90
C LEU A 237 -11.13 3.79 8.88
N CYS A 238 -11.80 4.66 8.12
CA CYS A 238 -11.57 6.10 8.16
C CYS A 238 -11.84 6.69 9.56
N ASP A 239 -12.93 6.26 10.20
CA ASP A 239 -13.28 6.69 11.56
C ASP A 239 -12.21 6.26 12.59
N ALA A 240 -11.61 5.06 12.42
CA ALA A 240 -10.61 4.54 13.35
C ALA A 240 -9.19 5.06 13.09
N PHE A 241 -8.71 5.01 11.86
CA PHE A 241 -7.32 5.34 11.50
C PHE A 241 -7.13 6.80 11.04
N GLY A 242 -8.21 7.44 10.57
CA GLY A 242 -8.13 8.68 9.80
C GLY A 242 -7.58 8.46 8.39
N ALA A 243 -7.98 9.29 7.42
CA ALA A 243 -7.57 9.18 6.01
C ALA A 243 -6.04 9.23 5.82
N ARG A 244 -5.31 9.87 6.74
CA ARG A 244 -3.84 9.99 6.70
C ARG A 244 -3.09 8.68 6.91
N ARG A 245 -3.79 7.61 7.30
CA ARG A 245 -3.20 6.28 7.49
C ARG A 245 -3.88 5.21 6.64
N LEU A 246 -4.70 5.65 5.69
CA LEU A 246 -5.32 4.77 4.69
C LEU A 246 -4.75 5.10 3.32
N MET A 247 -4.62 4.08 2.47
CA MET A 247 -4.18 4.24 1.09
C MET A 247 -4.90 3.25 0.19
N TRP A 248 -5.18 3.66 -1.05
CA TRP A 248 -5.79 2.83 -2.06
C TRP A 248 -4.76 2.01 -2.83
N GLY A 249 -5.21 1.01 -3.56
CA GLY A 249 -4.40 0.25 -4.51
C GLY A 249 -5.30 -0.60 -5.40
N THR A 250 -4.89 -0.78 -6.65
CA THR A 250 -5.67 -1.57 -7.62
C THR A 250 -5.54 -3.06 -7.41
N ASP A 251 -4.40 -3.51 -6.90
CA ASP A 251 -3.97 -4.91 -6.92
C ASP A 251 -3.94 -5.50 -8.34
N TRP A 252 -3.65 -4.64 -9.33
CA TRP A 252 -3.43 -5.11 -10.70
C TRP A 252 -2.17 -5.99 -10.77
N PRO A 253 -2.19 -7.08 -11.53
CA PRO A 253 -3.26 -7.60 -12.37
C PRO A 253 -4.11 -8.68 -11.70
N ILE A 254 -3.95 -8.91 -10.41
CA ILE A 254 -4.71 -9.92 -9.65
C ILE A 254 -6.22 -9.62 -9.71
N SER A 255 -6.59 -8.34 -9.65
CA SER A 255 -7.98 -7.87 -9.72
C SER A 255 -8.64 -8.01 -11.08
N LEU A 256 -7.89 -8.22 -12.18
CA LEU A 256 -8.38 -8.04 -13.56
C LEU A 256 -9.64 -8.83 -13.89
N LYS A 257 -9.82 -10.03 -13.34
CA LYS A 257 -10.99 -10.86 -13.62
C LYS A 257 -12.29 -10.25 -13.10
N GLN A 258 -12.24 -9.46 -12.03
CA GLN A 258 -13.39 -8.86 -11.35
C GLN A 258 -13.45 -7.35 -11.53
N LEU A 259 -12.28 -6.69 -11.57
CA LEU A 259 -12.17 -5.24 -11.56
C LEU A 259 -11.06 -4.77 -12.52
N PRO A 260 -11.39 -4.36 -13.75
CA PRO A 260 -10.43 -3.75 -14.66
C PRO A 260 -9.76 -2.51 -14.06
N TYR A 261 -8.51 -2.21 -14.44
CA TYR A 261 -7.69 -1.13 -13.88
C TYR A 261 -8.43 0.22 -13.84
N ALA A 262 -9.08 0.61 -14.96
CA ALA A 262 -9.84 1.85 -15.04
C ALA A 262 -11.00 1.91 -14.02
N LYS A 263 -11.72 0.79 -13.82
CA LYS A 263 -12.78 0.71 -12.81
C LYS A 263 -12.24 0.71 -11.39
N ALA A 264 -11.05 0.14 -11.15
CA ALA A 264 -10.41 0.24 -9.86
C ALA A 264 -10.06 1.70 -9.51
N VAL A 265 -9.51 2.45 -10.47
CA VAL A 265 -9.26 3.90 -10.30
C VAL A 265 -10.56 4.67 -10.06
N ASP A 266 -11.60 4.39 -10.85
CA ASP A 266 -12.91 5.03 -10.74
C ASP A 266 -13.56 4.79 -9.36
N LEU A 267 -13.49 3.55 -8.85
CA LEU A 267 -14.00 3.16 -7.54
C LEU A 267 -13.52 4.10 -6.43
N TYR A 268 -12.21 4.25 -6.31
CA TYR A 268 -11.62 5.05 -5.23
C TYR A 268 -11.71 6.56 -5.47
N ARG A 269 -11.83 6.98 -6.72
CA ARG A 269 -11.95 8.40 -7.06
C ARG A 269 -13.37 8.93 -6.92
N ASN A 270 -14.37 8.12 -7.27
CA ASN A 270 -15.73 8.60 -7.52
C ASN A 270 -16.83 7.87 -6.73
N HIS A 271 -16.53 6.80 -5.98
CA HIS A 271 -17.56 5.99 -5.31
C HIS A 271 -17.37 5.84 -3.79
N LEU A 272 -16.58 6.72 -3.17
CA LEU A 272 -16.43 6.83 -1.72
C LEU A 272 -16.95 8.20 -1.27
N ASP A 273 -18.25 8.44 -1.49
CA ASP A 273 -18.92 9.75 -1.32
C ASP A 273 -18.89 10.30 0.10
N PHE A 274 -18.60 9.45 1.10
CA PHE A 274 -18.44 9.87 2.49
C PHE A 274 -17.10 10.57 2.76
N LEU A 275 -16.16 10.52 1.83
CA LEU A 275 -14.85 11.18 1.98
C LEU A 275 -14.94 12.67 1.64
N SER A 276 -14.33 13.50 2.47
CA SER A 276 -14.09 14.88 2.10
C SER A 276 -13.05 14.98 0.97
N PRO A 277 -12.97 16.11 0.23
CA PRO A 277 -11.91 16.33 -0.75
C PRO A 277 -10.49 16.16 -0.17
N GLN A 278 -10.30 16.54 1.08
CA GLN A 278 -9.03 16.39 1.79
C GLN A 278 -8.72 14.92 2.10
N ASP A 279 -9.73 14.13 2.47
CA ASP A 279 -9.56 12.69 2.71
C ASP A 279 -9.27 11.94 1.42
N HIS A 280 -9.92 12.30 0.31
CA HIS A 280 -9.58 11.79 -1.01
C HIS A 280 -8.12 12.06 -1.36
N GLU A 281 -7.64 13.28 -1.17
CA GLU A 281 -6.23 13.63 -1.42
C GLU A 281 -5.27 12.79 -0.55
N GLN A 282 -5.60 12.58 0.72
CA GLN A 282 -4.81 11.73 1.60
C GLN A 282 -4.74 10.30 1.06
N ILE A 283 -5.89 9.67 0.84
CA ILE A 283 -5.98 8.27 0.44
C ILE A 283 -5.39 8.02 -0.95
N LEU A 284 -5.65 8.92 -1.90
CA LEU A 284 -5.25 8.74 -3.29
C LEU A 284 -3.80 9.11 -3.57
N PHE A 285 -3.17 9.92 -2.71
CA PHE A 285 -1.84 10.47 -3.01
C PHE A 285 -0.93 10.60 -1.78
N ARG A 286 -1.32 11.41 -0.77
CA ARG A 286 -0.40 11.86 0.28
C ARG A 286 0.05 10.73 1.19
N THR A 287 -0.83 9.81 1.56
CA THR A 287 -0.52 8.71 2.48
C THR A 287 0.53 7.78 1.87
N ALA A 288 0.33 7.30 0.63
CA ALA A 288 1.32 6.46 -0.04
C ALA A 288 2.67 7.19 -0.21
N ARG A 289 2.65 8.49 -0.56
CA ARG A 289 3.85 9.31 -0.66
C ARG A 289 4.59 9.47 0.67
N SER A 290 3.88 9.52 1.80
CA SER A 290 4.51 9.63 3.12
C SER A 290 5.20 8.35 3.56
N VAL A 291 4.71 7.20 3.12
CA VAL A 291 5.29 5.88 3.41
C VAL A 291 6.43 5.55 2.45
N TRP A 292 6.24 5.83 1.18
CA TRP A 292 7.23 5.64 0.11
C TRP A 292 7.48 6.97 -0.60
N PRO A 293 8.45 7.78 -0.15
CA PRO A 293 8.75 9.07 -0.77
C PRO A 293 9.16 8.91 -2.24
N PHE A 294 8.58 9.72 -3.11
CA PHE A 294 8.96 9.86 -4.51
C PHE A 294 9.64 11.21 -4.70
N ASP A 295 10.79 11.20 -5.33
CA ASP A 295 11.59 12.40 -5.64
C ASP A 295 10.96 13.22 -6.76
#